data_794fc88ffebfcfe3408c1bc06b26ce20
#
_entry.id   794fc88ffebfcfe3408c1bc06b26ce20
#
_cell.length_a   1.000
_cell.length_b   1.000
_cell.length_c   1.000
_cell.angle_alpha   90.00
_cell.angle_beta   90.00
_cell.angle_gamma   90.00
#
_symmetry.space_group_name_H-M   'P 1'
#
loop_
_entity.id
_entity.type
_entity.pdbx_description
1 polymer ?
#
loop_
_entity_poly.entity_id
_entity_poly.type
_entity_poly.pdbx_seq_one_letter_code
_entity_poly.pdbx_strand_id
1 'polypeptide(L)'
;MKIPFALCAAVLLCSSCKKSTEQQTELAVQDFVRNRVSDAANYFPGKFRHQPYTKKDSLVYLAQMARINGTPAPPAPTAADTARIGILVRHDYRDEMRDGEMIRDSGEYVVRPNGEVRQLVAESVRLRRLRK
;
A
#
# COMPACT_ATOMS: atom_id res chain seq x y z
N MET A 1 46.39 -41.93 -27.65
CA MET A 1 45.00 -41.51 -27.54
C MET A 1 44.88 -40.44 -26.47
N LYS A 2 44.62 -39.21 -26.88
CA LYS A 2 44.43 -38.10 -25.95
C LYS A 2 42.93 -37.72 -25.93
N ILE A 3 42.29 -37.96 -24.79
CA ILE A 3 40.89 -37.59 -24.57
C ILE A 3 40.89 -36.19 -24.00
N PRO A 4 40.26 -35.20 -24.64
CA PRO A 4 40.11 -33.89 -24.02
C PRO A 4 38.93 -33.94 -23.02
N PHE A 5 39.23 -33.62 -21.78
CA PHE A 5 38.26 -33.36 -20.73
C PHE A 5 37.53 -32.08 -21.06
N ALA A 6 36.29 -32.18 -21.54
CA ALA A 6 35.41 -31.03 -21.68
C ALA A 6 34.83 -30.67 -20.31
N LEU A 7 35.37 -29.58 -19.74
CA LEU A 7 34.93 -29.00 -18.51
C LEU A 7 33.61 -28.24 -18.79
N CYS A 8 32.45 -28.88 -18.55
CA CYS A 8 31.17 -28.21 -18.55
C CYS A 8 31.07 -27.34 -17.31
N ALA A 9 31.40 -26.06 -17.46
CA ALA A 9 31.09 -25.04 -16.47
C ALA A 9 29.60 -24.76 -16.53
N ALA A 10 28.81 -25.39 -15.63
CA ALA A 10 27.42 -25.05 -15.38
C ALA A 10 27.37 -23.69 -14.68
N VAL A 11 27.16 -22.64 -15.47
CA VAL A 11 26.83 -21.31 -14.93
C VAL A 11 25.44 -21.37 -14.35
N LEU A 12 25.36 -21.56 -13.04
CA LEU A 12 24.14 -21.37 -12.26
C LEU A 12 23.81 -19.87 -12.30
N LEU A 13 22.98 -19.47 -13.27
CA LEU A 13 22.30 -18.20 -13.27
C LEU A 13 21.33 -18.19 -12.09
N CYS A 14 21.81 -17.76 -10.93
CA CYS A 14 20.96 -17.34 -9.84
C CYS A 14 20.17 -16.11 -10.31
N SER A 15 19.03 -16.36 -10.97
CA SER A 15 18.03 -15.34 -11.21
C SER A 15 17.47 -14.97 -9.84
N SER A 16 18.09 -14.00 -9.18
CA SER A 16 17.48 -13.36 -8.02
C SER A 16 16.23 -12.64 -8.55
N CYS A 17 15.09 -13.28 -8.41
CA CYS A 17 13.78 -12.69 -8.70
C CYS A 17 13.60 -11.48 -7.79
N LYS A 18 13.99 -10.29 -8.25
CA LYS A 18 13.66 -9.04 -7.58
C LYS A 18 12.14 -8.91 -7.66
N LYS A 19 11.50 -8.86 -6.51
CA LYS A 19 10.06 -8.56 -6.43
C LYS A 19 9.78 -7.25 -7.14
N SER A 20 8.70 -7.20 -7.93
CA SER A 20 8.28 -5.96 -8.57
C SER A 20 7.93 -4.90 -7.51
N THR A 21 7.94 -3.62 -7.89
CA THR A 21 7.55 -2.53 -6.98
C THR A 21 6.15 -2.73 -6.41
N GLU A 22 5.22 -3.24 -7.23
CA GLU A 22 3.86 -3.56 -6.78
C GLU A 22 3.85 -4.65 -5.72
N GLN A 23 4.57 -5.76 -5.94
CA GLN A 23 4.68 -6.84 -4.96
C GLN A 23 5.30 -6.38 -3.64
N GLN A 24 6.32 -5.53 -3.69
CA GLN A 24 6.93 -4.95 -2.49
C GLN A 24 5.95 -4.06 -1.74
N THR A 25 5.16 -3.28 -2.47
CA THR A 25 4.13 -2.39 -1.91
C THR A 25 3.00 -3.19 -1.27
N GLU A 26 2.54 -4.27 -1.90
CA GLU A 26 1.52 -5.17 -1.35
C GLU A 26 2.00 -5.82 -0.05
N LEU A 27 3.23 -6.33 -0.02
CA LEU A 27 3.80 -6.92 1.18
C LEU A 27 3.91 -5.91 2.32
N ALA A 28 4.33 -4.68 2.04
CA ALA A 28 4.41 -3.62 3.03
C ALA A 28 3.02 -3.32 3.64
N VAL A 29 1.98 -3.26 2.81
CA VAL A 29 0.59 -3.05 3.27
C VAL A 29 0.09 -4.27 4.05
N GLN A 30 0.36 -5.49 3.59
CA GLN A 30 -0.01 -6.70 4.32
C GLN A 30 0.59 -6.73 5.72
N ASP A 31 1.88 -6.46 5.85
CA ASP A 31 2.57 -6.44 7.15
C ASP A 31 2.00 -5.34 8.05
N PHE A 32 1.72 -4.17 7.47
CA PHE A 32 1.10 -3.07 8.19
C PHE A 32 -0.28 -3.44 8.75
N VAL A 33 -1.14 -4.07 7.95
CA VAL A 33 -2.49 -4.50 8.36
C VAL A 33 -2.41 -5.64 9.36
N ARG A 34 -1.59 -6.67 9.07
CA ARG A 34 -1.41 -7.83 9.95
C ARG A 34 -1.01 -7.45 11.37
N ASN A 35 -0.18 -6.41 11.52
CA ASN A 35 0.25 -5.92 12.82
C ASN A 35 -0.83 -5.13 13.58
N ARG A 36 -1.98 -4.87 12.96
CA ARG A 36 -3.08 -4.05 13.52
C ARG A 36 -4.39 -4.82 13.72
N VAL A 37 -4.57 -5.95 13.04
CA VAL A 37 -5.70 -6.84 13.28
C VAL A 37 -5.55 -7.56 14.62
N SER A 38 -6.66 -8.02 15.19
CA SER A 38 -6.67 -8.64 16.51
C SER A 38 -5.83 -9.90 16.62
N ASP A 39 -5.77 -10.68 15.52
CA ASP A 39 -4.94 -11.88 15.41
C ASP A 39 -4.37 -11.98 13.99
N ALA A 40 -3.04 -11.90 13.90
CA ALA A 40 -2.33 -11.97 12.62
C ALA A 40 -2.60 -13.28 11.85
N ALA A 41 -2.88 -14.39 12.56
CA ALA A 41 -3.19 -15.68 11.96
C ALA A 41 -4.56 -15.70 11.27
N ASN A 42 -5.45 -14.80 11.66
CA ASN A 42 -6.83 -14.71 11.16
C ASN A 42 -6.99 -13.62 10.09
N TYR A 43 -5.91 -13.01 9.65
CA TYR A 43 -5.90 -12.06 8.55
C TYR A 43 -5.76 -12.78 7.20
N PHE A 44 -6.72 -12.55 6.31
CA PHE A 44 -6.75 -13.10 4.96
C PHE A 44 -6.73 -11.98 3.93
N PRO A 45 -5.60 -11.75 3.26
CA PRO A 45 -5.49 -10.69 2.26
C PRO A 45 -6.42 -10.95 1.07
N GLY A 46 -7.10 -9.92 0.62
CA GLY A 46 -7.92 -9.91 -0.59
C GLY A 46 -7.24 -9.16 -1.73
N LYS A 47 -8.02 -8.33 -2.43
CA LYS A 47 -7.54 -7.59 -3.61
C LYS A 47 -6.70 -6.38 -3.23
N PHE A 48 -5.71 -6.09 -4.08
CA PHE A 48 -4.95 -4.85 -4.08
C PHE A 48 -5.23 -4.07 -5.36
N ARG A 49 -5.36 -2.77 -5.22
CA ARG A 49 -5.49 -1.82 -6.34
C ARG A 49 -4.49 -0.70 -6.12
N HIS A 50 -3.66 -0.44 -7.12
CA HIS A 50 -2.57 0.51 -7.06
C HIS A 50 -2.86 1.71 -7.95
N GLN A 51 -2.47 2.89 -7.49
CA GLN A 51 -2.41 4.09 -8.31
C GLN A 51 -1.28 5.00 -7.82
N PRO A 52 -0.69 5.83 -8.70
CA PRO A 52 0.27 6.83 -8.29
C PRO A 52 -0.35 7.75 -7.23
N TYR A 53 0.45 8.12 -6.23
CA TYR A 53 0.08 9.13 -5.23
C TYR A 53 0.99 10.33 -5.37
N THR A 54 0.40 11.48 -5.70
CA THR A 54 1.11 12.70 -6.00
C THR A 54 1.06 13.70 -4.84
N LYS A 55 1.90 14.73 -4.91
CA LYS A 55 1.84 15.85 -3.98
C LYS A 55 0.47 16.53 -4.00
N LYS A 56 -0.16 16.65 -5.18
CA LYS A 56 -1.53 17.17 -5.32
C LYS A 56 -2.53 16.33 -4.52
N ASP A 57 -2.47 15.01 -4.64
CA ASP A 57 -3.37 14.10 -3.92
C ASP A 57 -3.21 14.26 -2.41
N SER A 58 -1.97 14.41 -1.93
CA SER A 58 -1.67 14.66 -0.53
C SER A 58 -2.26 15.98 -0.03
N LEU A 59 -2.13 17.05 -0.80
CA LEU A 59 -2.70 18.36 -0.44
C LEU A 59 -4.23 18.34 -0.41
N VAL A 60 -4.86 17.66 -1.37
CA VAL A 60 -6.32 17.47 -1.40
C VAL A 60 -6.77 16.67 -0.17
N TYR A 61 -6.08 15.58 0.16
CA TYR A 61 -6.37 14.79 1.36
C TYR A 61 -6.27 15.63 2.63
N LEU A 62 -5.19 16.39 2.80
CA LEU A 62 -4.97 17.22 3.98
C LEU A 62 -6.01 18.35 4.09
N ALA A 63 -6.42 18.96 2.98
CA ALA A 63 -7.47 19.97 2.96
C ALA A 63 -8.83 19.39 3.39
N GLN A 64 -9.17 18.18 2.92
CA GLN A 64 -10.39 17.48 3.34
C GLN A 64 -10.36 17.14 4.83
N MET A 65 -9.22 16.64 5.33
CA MET A 65 -9.07 16.34 6.75
C MET A 65 -9.11 17.60 7.63
N ALA A 66 -8.50 18.70 7.18
CA ALA A 66 -8.57 19.97 7.87
C ALA A 66 -10.03 20.48 8.00
N ARG A 67 -10.80 20.38 6.92
CA ARG A 67 -12.22 20.73 6.93
C ARG A 67 -13.04 19.85 7.87
N ILE A 68 -12.79 18.52 7.87
CA ILE A 68 -13.49 17.57 8.75
C ILE A 68 -13.16 17.85 10.22
N ASN A 69 -11.92 18.23 10.52
CA ASN A 69 -11.43 18.45 11.88
C ASN A 69 -11.56 19.90 12.36
N GLY A 70 -12.00 20.82 11.50
CA GLY A 70 -12.09 22.24 11.84
C GLY A 70 -10.72 22.91 12.04
N THR A 71 -9.68 22.43 11.37
CA THR A 71 -8.31 22.96 11.44
C THR A 71 -7.96 23.78 10.20
N PRO A 72 -6.93 24.66 10.26
CA PRO A 72 -6.47 25.42 9.09
C PRO A 72 -6.11 24.48 7.91
N ALA A 73 -6.59 24.82 6.72
CA ALA A 73 -6.27 24.06 5.51
C ALA A 73 -4.84 24.37 5.03
N PRO A 74 -4.16 23.36 4.43
CA PRO A 74 -2.90 23.58 3.74
C PRO A 74 -3.12 24.47 2.50
N PRO A 75 -2.04 25.00 1.89
CA PRO A 75 -2.14 25.69 0.62
C PRO A 75 -2.87 24.86 -0.43
N ALA A 76 -3.67 25.50 -1.29
CA ALA A 76 -4.33 24.83 -2.39
C ALA A 76 -3.30 24.18 -3.34
N PRO A 77 -3.57 22.99 -3.91
CA PRO A 77 -2.68 22.38 -4.89
C PRO A 77 -2.61 23.23 -6.15
N THR A 78 -1.44 23.27 -6.76
CA THR A 78 -1.16 23.94 -8.03
C THR A 78 -0.95 22.94 -9.15
N ALA A 79 -0.90 23.42 -10.40
CA ALA A 79 -0.57 22.56 -11.55
C ALA A 79 0.85 21.97 -11.47
N ALA A 80 1.75 22.57 -10.69
CA ALA A 80 3.12 22.07 -10.49
C ALA A 80 3.22 20.91 -9.48
N ASP A 81 2.17 20.63 -8.71
CA ASP A 81 2.18 19.60 -7.66
C ASP A 81 1.91 18.18 -8.20
N THR A 82 2.51 17.85 -9.36
CA THR A 82 2.37 16.56 -10.05
C THR A 82 3.42 15.52 -9.63
N ALA A 83 4.39 15.91 -8.80
CA ALA A 83 5.43 15.01 -8.35
C ALA A 83 4.83 13.80 -7.63
N ARG A 84 5.23 12.60 -8.06
CA ARG A 84 4.85 11.34 -7.41
C ARG A 84 5.61 11.21 -6.10
N ILE A 85 4.90 11.06 -5.00
CA ILE A 85 5.46 10.94 -3.65
C ILE A 85 5.21 9.57 -3.02
N GLY A 86 4.50 8.69 -3.72
CA GLY A 86 4.22 7.33 -3.25
C GLY A 86 3.29 6.58 -4.17
N ILE A 87 2.78 5.48 -3.65
CA ILE A 87 1.74 4.65 -4.28
C ILE A 87 0.55 4.59 -3.33
N LEU A 88 -0.63 4.94 -3.81
CA LEU A 88 -1.88 4.69 -3.09
C LEU A 88 -2.30 3.25 -3.35
N VAL A 89 -2.49 2.50 -2.29
CA VAL A 89 -2.97 1.13 -2.31
C VAL A 89 -4.32 1.06 -1.64
N ARG A 90 -5.33 0.57 -2.36
CA ARG A 90 -6.60 0.14 -1.77
C ARG A 90 -6.55 -1.36 -1.58
N HIS A 91 -6.77 -1.82 -0.36
CA HIS A 91 -6.66 -3.21 0.00
C HIS A 91 -7.92 -3.68 0.71
N ASP A 92 -8.51 -4.74 0.16
CA ASP A 92 -9.64 -5.44 0.74
C ASP A 92 -9.12 -6.68 1.46
N TYR A 93 -9.61 -6.98 2.66
CA TYR A 93 -9.20 -8.15 3.44
C TYR A 93 -10.34 -8.69 4.29
N ARG A 94 -10.13 -9.87 4.85
CA ARG A 94 -11.01 -10.49 5.84
C ARG A 94 -10.24 -10.71 7.12
N ASP A 95 -10.93 -10.53 8.22
CA ASP A 95 -10.42 -10.78 9.57
C ASP A 95 -11.43 -11.69 10.27
N GLU A 96 -10.95 -12.79 10.86
CA GLU A 96 -11.77 -13.69 11.65
C GLU A 96 -11.72 -13.26 13.11
N MET A 97 -12.89 -12.92 13.66
CA MET A 97 -13.04 -12.55 15.05
C MET A 97 -12.97 -13.79 15.96
N ARG A 98 -12.76 -13.58 17.25
CA ARG A 98 -12.61 -14.66 18.25
C ARG A 98 -13.81 -15.60 18.34
N ASP A 99 -14.99 -15.14 17.95
CA ASP A 99 -16.25 -15.92 17.88
C ASP A 99 -16.40 -16.68 16.56
N GLY A 100 -15.43 -16.59 15.64
CA GLY A 100 -15.46 -17.20 14.32
C GLY A 100 -16.19 -16.38 13.26
N GLU A 101 -16.68 -15.17 13.59
CA GLU A 101 -17.28 -14.28 12.62
C GLU A 101 -16.22 -13.73 11.66
N MET A 102 -16.50 -13.80 10.35
CA MET A 102 -15.65 -13.25 9.30
C MET A 102 -16.09 -11.82 8.97
N ILE A 103 -15.26 -10.85 9.30
CA ILE A 103 -15.46 -9.45 8.96
C ILE A 103 -14.71 -9.13 7.69
N ARG A 104 -15.40 -8.52 6.72
CA ARG A 104 -14.78 -7.91 5.53
C ARG A 104 -14.47 -6.47 5.83
N ASP A 105 -13.25 -6.07 5.56
CA ASP A 105 -12.81 -4.70 5.73
C ASP A 105 -11.97 -4.25 4.53
N SER A 106 -11.77 -2.96 4.43
CA SER A 106 -10.95 -2.35 3.39
C SER A 106 -10.27 -1.10 3.91
N GLY A 107 -9.09 -0.83 3.39
CA GLY A 107 -8.31 0.35 3.75
C GLY A 107 -7.67 1.02 2.54
N GLU A 108 -7.31 2.27 2.74
CA GLU A 108 -6.49 3.07 1.82
C GLU A 108 -5.16 3.38 2.50
N TYR A 109 -4.07 3.06 1.81
CA TYR A 109 -2.71 3.18 2.34
C TYR A 109 -1.83 3.89 1.33
N VAL A 110 -0.97 4.78 1.79
CA VAL A 110 0.10 5.35 0.97
C VAL A 110 1.40 4.69 1.36
N VAL A 111 2.07 4.08 0.39
CA VAL A 111 3.41 3.53 0.54
C VAL A 111 4.40 4.49 -0.09
N ARG A 112 5.32 5.01 0.71
CA ARG A 112 6.37 5.92 0.26
C ARG A 112 7.54 5.15 -0.37
N PRO A 113 8.41 5.83 -1.15
CA PRO A 113 9.59 5.19 -1.74
C PRO A 113 10.52 4.51 -0.74
N ASN A 114 10.57 4.99 0.50
CA ASN A 114 11.35 4.40 1.60
C ASN A 114 10.68 3.19 2.27
N GLY A 115 9.50 2.75 1.78
CA GLY A 115 8.74 1.64 2.36
C GLY A 115 7.82 2.01 3.52
N GLU A 116 7.82 3.27 3.97
CA GLU A 116 6.89 3.73 5.02
C GLU A 116 5.45 3.61 4.54
N VAL A 117 4.60 2.97 5.33
CA VAL A 117 3.16 2.83 5.07
C VAL A 117 2.38 3.77 5.99
N ARG A 118 1.50 4.55 5.40
CA ARG A 118 0.55 5.41 6.12
C ARG A 118 -0.87 5.05 5.73
N GLN A 119 -1.71 4.73 6.70
CA GLN A 119 -3.14 4.55 6.47
C GLN A 119 -3.82 5.91 6.34
N LEU A 120 -4.67 6.04 5.32
CA LEU A 120 -5.53 7.19 5.11
C LEU A 120 -6.94 6.91 5.64
N VAL A 121 -7.66 7.96 6.00
CA VAL A 121 -9.12 7.85 6.15
C VAL A 121 -9.71 7.64 4.76
N ALA A 122 -10.46 6.55 4.57
CA ALA A 122 -10.98 6.17 3.26
C ALA A 122 -11.80 7.28 2.62
N GLU A 123 -11.72 7.41 1.30
CA GLU A 123 -12.39 8.48 0.54
C GLU A 123 -13.91 8.48 0.79
N SER A 124 -14.54 7.32 0.81
CA SER A 124 -15.97 7.19 1.10
C SER A 124 -16.36 7.77 2.47
N VAL A 125 -15.50 7.59 3.47
CA VAL A 125 -15.71 8.14 4.83
C VAL A 125 -15.53 9.66 4.83
N ARG A 126 -14.47 10.16 4.17
CA ARG A 126 -14.21 11.60 4.04
C ARG A 126 -15.38 12.32 3.35
N LEU A 127 -15.81 11.80 2.19
CA LEU A 127 -16.92 12.40 1.42
C LEU A 127 -18.24 12.39 2.20
N ARG A 128 -18.50 11.34 2.98
CA ARG A 128 -19.68 11.30 3.85
C ARG A 128 -19.62 12.35 4.97
N ARG A 129 -18.45 12.56 5.57
CA ARG A 129 -18.26 13.56 6.63
C ARG A 129 -18.33 14.99 6.11
N LEU A 130 -17.89 15.23 4.88
CA LEU A 130 -17.93 16.56 4.25
C LEU A 130 -19.35 16.99 3.82
N ARG A 131 -20.29 16.04 3.71
CA ARG A 131 -21.70 16.31 3.35
C ARG A 131 -22.60 16.64 4.55
N LYS A 132 -22.11 16.44 5.76
CA LYS A 132 -22.81 16.84 7.01
C LYS A 132 -22.48 18.27 7.38
#